data_a60b3f261138d0e1ea46ce2e0418ce6a
#
_entry.id   a60b3f261138d0e1ea46ce2e0418ce6a
#
_cell.length_a   1.000
_cell.length_b   1.000
_cell.length_c   1.000
_cell.angle_alpha   90.00
_cell.angle_beta   90.00
_cell.angle_gamma   90.00
#
_symmetry.space_group_name_H-M   'P 1'
#
loop_
_entity.id
_entity.type
_entity.pdbx_description
1 polymer ?
#
loop_
_entity_poly.entity_id
_entity_poly.type
_entity_poly.pdbx_seq_one_letter_code
_entity_poly.pdbx_strand_id
1 'polypeptide(L)'
;MSQIVVPVDEVAERVSPPVNGSERESLRGHLDFHRATLLTKCAGLTAEQLRTESSPPSALSLLGLVRHMAEVERAWFRRTFAGEDIGLVWSPEGDFQVAYDVSRADTGEAFAAWQAEMAHARRIEAAAASLDETAWSPRWEAEVSLRAIMLHLIHDYARHNGHADLLREGVDGAVGV
;
A
#
# COMPACT_ATOMS: atom_id res chain seq x y z
N MET A 1 17.00 23.58 4.65
CA MET A 1 15.68 23.27 4.11
C MET A 1 15.55 21.76 4.10
N SER A 2 14.53 21.20 4.75
CA SER A 2 14.28 19.75 4.72
C SER A 2 13.89 19.34 3.31
N GLN A 3 14.52 18.28 2.79
CA GLN A 3 14.27 17.78 1.43
C GLN A 3 12.88 17.13 1.35
N ILE A 4 12.14 17.43 0.29
CA ILE A 4 10.89 16.74 -0.05
C ILE A 4 11.22 15.32 -0.48
N VAL A 5 10.47 14.33 0.04
CA VAL A 5 10.73 12.91 -0.22
C VAL A 5 10.09 12.46 -1.54
N VAL A 6 8.86 12.90 -1.79
CA VAL A 6 8.14 12.62 -3.05
C VAL A 6 7.77 13.96 -3.67
N PRO A 7 8.47 14.42 -4.73
CA PRO A 7 8.13 15.64 -5.43
C PRO A 7 6.72 15.55 -6.05
N VAL A 8 5.97 16.64 -6.01
CA VAL A 8 4.58 16.66 -6.53
C VAL A 8 4.53 16.42 -8.03
N ASP A 9 5.51 16.92 -8.76
CA ASP A 9 5.65 16.78 -10.23
C ASP A 9 6.09 15.38 -10.67
N GLU A 10 6.58 14.55 -9.75
CA GLU A 10 6.91 13.14 -10.00
C GLU A 10 5.73 12.19 -9.73
N VAL A 11 4.62 12.68 -9.16
CA VAL A 11 3.43 11.87 -8.91
C VAL A 11 2.60 11.79 -10.18
N ALA A 12 2.51 10.60 -10.76
CA ALA A 12 1.65 10.36 -11.91
C ALA A 12 0.18 10.69 -11.59
N GLU A 13 -0.52 11.23 -12.59
CA GLU A 13 -1.96 11.47 -12.48
C GLU A 13 -2.71 10.18 -12.11
N ARG A 14 -3.65 10.30 -11.18
CA ARG A 14 -4.51 9.17 -10.80
C ARG A 14 -5.49 8.87 -11.95
N VAL A 15 -5.31 7.71 -12.55
CA VAL A 15 -6.21 7.23 -13.60
C VAL A 15 -7.46 6.64 -12.96
N SER A 16 -8.64 7.19 -13.31
CA SER A 16 -9.91 6.65 -12.83
C SER A 16 -10.09 5.19 -13.27
N PRO A 17 -10.58 4.32 -12.36
CA PRO A 17 -10.87 2.94 -12.74
C PRO A 17 -11.89 2.87 -13.89
N PRO A 18 -11.85 1.84 -14.74
CA PRO A 18 -12.82 1.68 -15.81
C PRO A 18 -14.23 1.48 -15.24
N VAL A 19 -15.19 2.26 -15.73
CA VAL A 19 -16.61 2.15 -15.32
C VAL A 19 -17.35 1.03 -16.04
N ASN A 20 -16.76 0.49 -17.11
CA ASN A 20 -17.34 -0.60 -17.92
C ASN A 20 -16.18 -1.38 -18.57
N GLY A 21 -15.62 -2.31 -17.84
CA GLY A 21 -14.52 -3.18 -18.25
C GLY A 21 -14.75 -4.61 -17.77
N SER A 22 -13.87 -5.52 -18.13
CA SER A 22 -13.84 -6.85 -17.53
C SER A 22 -13.61 -6.76 -16.02
N GLU A 23 -13.97 -7.81 -15.30
CA GLU A 23 -13.73 -7.88 -13.85
C GLU A 23 -12.25 -7.63 -13.51
N ARG A 24 -11.32 -8.27 -14.26
CA ARG A 24 -9.88 -8.11 -14.06
C ARG A 24 -9.42 -6.67 -14.28
N GLU A 25 -9.88 -6.01 -15.33
CA GLU A 25 -9.56 -4.60 -15.59
C GLU A 25 -10.11 -3.69 -14.48
N SER A 26 -11.32 -3.96 -14.02
CA SER A 26 -11.94 -3.21 -12.92
C SER A 26 -11.16 -3.36 -11.62
N LEU A 27 -10.84 -4.57 -11.20
CA LEU A 27 -10.07 -4.83 -9.98
C LEU A 27 -8.67 -4.20 -10.04
N ARG A 28 -7.97 -4.37 -11.17
CA ARG A 28 -6.65 -3.77 -11.40
C ARG A 28 -6.73 -2.25 -11.33
N GLY A 29 -7.69 -1.66 -12.03
CA GLY A 29 -7.88 -0.21 -12.08
C GLY A 29 -8.18 0.39 -10.69
N HIS A 30 -9.06 -0.25 -9.90
CA HIS A 30 -9.33 0.20 -8.54
C HIS A 30 -8.09 0.08 -7.63
N LEU A 31 -7.36 -1.02 -7.71
CA LEU A 31 -6.16 -1.21 -6.91
C LEU A 31 -5.09 -0.17 -7.25
N ASP A 32 -4.82 0.06 -8.54
CA ASP A 32 -3.85 1.06 -8.97
C ASP A 32 -4.28 2.50 -8.63
N PHE A 33 -5.58 2.81 -8.70
CA PHE A 33 -6.11 4.09 -8.25
C PHE A 33 -5.85 4.33 -6.76
N HIS A 34 -6.09 3.33 -5.91
CA HIS A 34 -5.84 3.46 -4.48
C HIS A 34 -4.34 3.57 -4.13
N ARG A 35 -3.47 2.85 -4.84
CA ARG A 35 -2.01 2.99 -4.73
C ARG A 35 -1.55 4.41 -5.08
N ALA A 36 -2.03 4.95 -6.20
CA ALA A 36 -1.75 6.32 -6.61
C ALA A 36 -2.31 7.35 -5.61
N THR A 37 -3.47 7.09 -5.02
CA THR A 37 -4.06 7.94 -3.97
C THR A 37 -3.13 8.04 -2.75
N LEU A 38 -2.64 6.92 -2.22
CA LEU A 38 -1.71 6.96 -1.09
C LEU A 38 -0.44 7.75 -1.42
N LEU A 39 0.12 7.57 -2.63
CA LEU A 39 1.29 8.32 -3.07
C LEU A 39 1.00 9.82 -3.12
N THR A 40 -0.16 10.23 -3.66
CA THR A 40 -0.61 11.62 -3.69
C THR A 40 -0.69 12.23 -2.29
N LYS A 41 -1.19 11.47 -1.30
CA LYS A 41 -1.27 11.95 0.10
C LYS A 41 0.11 12.14 0.75
N CYS A 42 1.14 11.52 0.21
CA CYS A 42 2.52 11.68 0.68
C CYS A 42 3.32 12.74 -0.09
N ALA A 43 2.82 13.20 -1.25
CA ALA A 43 3.54 14.11 -2.12
C ALA A 43 3.74 15.51 -1.51
N GLY A 44 4.88 16.11 -1.77
CA GLY A 44 5.24 17.44 -1.31
C GLY A 44 5.64 17.53 0.16
N LEU A 45 5.69 16.40 0.89
CA LEU A 45 6.04 16.35 2.30
C LEU A 45 7.51 16.03 2.52
N THR A 46 8.05 16.58 3.61
CA THR A 46 9.38 16.24 4.13
C THR A 46 9.34 14.92 4.91
N ALA A 47 10.52 14.33 5.15
CA ALA A 47 10.64 13.13 5.96
C ALA A 47 10.09 13.29 7.39
N GLU A 48 10.21 14.48 7.98
CA GLU A 48 9.65 14.80 9.30
C GLU A 48 8.11 14.83 9.26
N GLN A 49 7.55 15.50 8.26
CA GLN A 49 6.10 15.57 8.07
C GLN A 49 5.48 14.19 7.82
N LEU A 50 6.15 13.32 7.04
CA LEU A 50 5.69 11.95 6.79
C LEU A 50 5.66 11.09 8.06
N ARG A 51 6.50 11.37 9.06
CA ARG A 51 6.54 10.67 10.35
C ARG A 51 5.57 11.23 11.39
N THR A 52 4.95 12.39 11.13
CA THR A 52 4.12 13.07 12.12
C THR A 52 2.86 12.25 12.44
N GLU A 53 2.65 11.98 13.72
CA GLU A 53 1.43 11.41 14.28
C GLU A 53 0.39 12.52 14.48
N SER A 54 -0.24 12.96 13.39
CA SER A 54 -1.06 14.18 13.36
C SER A 54 -2.50 14.00 13.85
N SER A 55 -2.89 12.77 14.23
CA SER A 55 -4.26 12.45 14.68
C SER A 55 -4.28 11.77 16.06
N PRO A 56 -3.87 12.44 17.15
CA PRO A 56 -3.88 11.83 18.49
C PRO A 56 -5.29 11.38 18.93
N PRO A 57 -5.42 10.27 19.70
CA PRO A 57 -4.34 9.45 20.27
C PRO A 57 -3.79 8.36 19.33
N SER A 58 -4.06 8.41 18.05
CA SER A 58 -3.54 7.45 17.07
C SER A 58 -2.04 7.65 16.87
N ALA A 59 -1.28 6.55 16.84
CA ALA A 59 0.14 6.53 16.49
C ALA A 59 0.36 6.35 14.97
N LEU A 60 -0.68 6.49 14.16
CA LEU A 60 -0.54 6.40 12.71
C LEU A 60 0.17 7.63 12.13
N SER A 61 1.03 7.37 11.15
CA SER A 61 1.67 8.39 10.32
C SER A 61 1.60 7.98 8.85
N LEU A 62 1.76 8.94 7.94
CA LEU A 62 1.78 8.64 6.50
C LEU A 62 2.90 7.66 6.14
N LEU A 63 4.09 7.81 6.72
CA LEU A 63 5.20 6.88 6.51
C LEU A 63 4.87 5.47 7.03
N GLY A 64 4.21 5.38 8.19
CA GLY A 64 3.75 4.10 8.75
C GLY A 64 2.76 3.40 7.83
N LEU A 65 1.86 4.15 7.19
CA LEU A 65 0.92 3.60 6.19
C LEU A 65 1.65 3.08 4.94
N VAL A 66 2.62 3.81 4.41
CA VAL A 66 3.44 3.36 3.26
C VAL A 66 4.16 2.06 3.59
N ARG A 67 4.78 1.97 4.76
CA ARG A 67 5.46 0.75 5.22
C ARG A 67 4.49 -0.41 5.40
N HIS A 68 3.34 -0.16 6.02
CA HIS A 68 2.30 -1.17 6.18
C HIS A 68 1.81 -1.71 4.84
N MET A 69 1.58 -0.84 3.86
CA MET A 69 1.12 -1.29 2.55
C MET A 69 2.19 -2.07 1.77
N ALA A 70 3.49 -1.80 1.99
CA ALA A 70 4.56 -2.67 1.47
C ALA A 70 4.47 -4.09 2.04
N GLU A 71 4.21 -4.22 3.36
CA GLU A 71 4.01 -5.52 4.00
C GLU A 71 2.79 -6.26 3.47
N VAL A 72 1.66 -5.54 3.29
CA VAL A 72 0.40 -6.11 2.79
C VAL A 72 0.57 -6.62 1.35
N GLU A 73 1.18 -5.84 0.47
CA GLU A 73 1.48 -6.26 -0.92
C GLU A 73 2.33 -7.54 -0.94
N ARG A 74 3.42 -7.57 -0.16
CA ARG A 74 4.31 -8.74 -0.05
C ARG A 74 3.60 -9.96 0.50
N ALA A 75 2.86 -9.78 1.60
CA ALA A 75 2.18 -10.89 2.26
C ALA A 75 1.16 -11.57 1.36
N TRP A 76 0.39 -10.81 0.61
CA TRP A 76 -0.70 -11.37 -0.18
C TRP A 76 -0.25 -11.88 -1.55
N PHE A 77 0.53 -11.10 -2.30
CA PHE A 77 0.93 -11.53 -3.65
C PHE A 77 2.10 -12.49 -3.63
N ARG A 78 3.18 -12.16 -2.92
CA ARG A 78 4.40 -12.97 -2.97
C ARG A 78 4.31 -14.18 -2.03
N ARG A 79 4.01 -13.96 -0.75
CA ARG A 79 4.02 -15.04 0.23
C ARG A 79 2.81 -15.94 0.10
N THR A 80 1.60 -15.38 -0.02
CA THR A 80 0.37 -16.18 -0.09
C THR A 80 0.14 -16.72 -1.49
N PHE A 81 -0.01 -15.84 -2.50
CA PHE A 81 -0.44 -16.30 -3.82
C PHE A 81 0.69 -16.99 -4.60
N ALA A 82 1.88 -16.40 -4.65
CA ALA A 82 3.03 -17.01 -5.35
C ALA A 82 3.76 -18.07 -4.51
N GLY A 83 3.44 -18.24 -3.22
CA GLY A 83 4.05 -19.24 -2.34
C GLY A 83 5.53 -19.02 -2.06
N GLU A 84 6.03 -17.77 -2.16
CA GLU A 84 7.43 -17.46 -1.89
C GLU A 84 7.75 -17.60 -0.40
N ASP A 85 8.80 -18.35 -0.07
CA ASP A 85 9.31 -18.49 1.30
C ASP A 85 10.24 -17.32 1.65
N ILE A 86 9.63 -16.18 1.95
CA ILE A 86 10.31 -14.92 2.30
C ILE A 86 9.69 -14.30 3.54
N GLY A 87 10.50 -13.56 4.33
CA GLY A 87 9.98 -12.75 5.44
C GLY A 87 9.17 -11.54 4.96
N LEU A 88 8.48 -10.89 5.89
CA LEU A 88 7.93 -9.56 5.65
C LEU A 88 9.08 -8.55 5.41
N VAL A 89 8.76 -7.34 4.98
CA VAL A 89 9.77 -6.30 4.64
C VAL A 89 10.48 -5.83 5.91
N TRP A 90 9.70 -5.52 6.96
CA TRP A 90 10.19 -4.89 8.19
C TRP A 90 10.21 -5.84 9.38
N SER A 91 9.39 -6.91 9.34
CA SER A 91 9.27 -7.90 10.41
C SER A 91 9.42 -9.31 9.87
N PRO A 92 10.60 -9.91 9.94
CA PRO A 92 10.79 -11.31 9.54
C PRO A 92 9.87 -12.28 10.31
N GLU A 93 9.48 -11.92 11.54
CA GLU A 93 8.64 -12.71 12.43
C GLU A 93 7.13 -12.60 12.12
N GLY A 94 6.74 -11.72 11.21
CA GLY A 94 5.37 -11.61 10.73
C GLY A 94 4.46 -10.66 11.51
N ASP A 95 5.02 -9.80 12.37
CA ASP A 95 4.26 -8.78 13.09
C ASP A 95 4.08 -7.52 12.22
N PHE A 96 2.89 -7.33 11.68
CA PHE A 96 2.55 -6.15 10.86
C PHE A 96 2.60 -4.83 11.64
N GLN A 97 2.59 -4.84 12.98
CA GLN A 97 2.65 -3.62 13.79
C GLN A 97 4.02 -2.93 13.70
N VAL A 98 5.09 -3.69 13.44
CA VAL A 98 6.44 -3.16 13.24
C VAL A 98 6.50 -2.11 12.09
N ALA A 99 5.64 -2.22 11.10
CA ALA A 99 5.58 -1.25 10.01
C ALA A 99 5.24 0.17 10.49
N TYR A 100 4.44 0.30 11.55
CA TYR A 100 4.01 1.60 12.09
C TYR A 100 5.06 2.28 12.98
N ASP A 101 6.06 1.56 13.47
CA ASP A 101 7.19 2.20 14.15
C ASP A 101 8.11 2.87 13.11
N VAL A 102 7.96 4.19 13.02
CA VAL A 102 8.72 5.03 12.08
C VAL A 102 9.87 5.79 12.73
N SER A 103 10.16 5.54 14.00
CA SER A 103 11.15 6.29 14.79
C SER A 103 12.55 6.29 14.18
N ARG A 104 12.92 5.19 13.51
CA ARG A 104 14.20 4.99 12.83
C ARG A 104 14.06 4.64 11.35
N ALA A 105 12.84 4.71 10.80
CA ALA A 105 12.58 4.33 9.43
C ALA A 105 13.23 5.31 8.44
N ASP A 106 13.92 4.78 7.44
CA ASP A 106 14.34 5.57 6.29
C ASP A 106 13.17 5.76 5.32
N THR A 107 12.89 6.99 4.93
CA THR A 107 11.76 7.31 4.05
C THR A 107 12.01 6.82 2.63
N GLY A 108 13.23 6.97 2.10
CA GLY A 108 13.58 6.50 0.76
C GLY A 108 13.45 4.99 0.65
N GLU A 109 13.97 4.26 1.64
CA GLU A 109 13.84 2.80 1.72
C GLU A 109 12.37 2.36 1.78
N ALA A 110 11.53 3.04 2.56
CA ALA A 110 10.11 2.72 2.68
C ALA A 110 9.36 2.85 1.34
N PHE A 111 9.55 3.96 0.63
CA PHE A 111 8.93 4.16 -0.69
C PHE A 111 9.49 3.19 -1.73
N ALA A 112 10.81 2.95 -1.76
CA ALA A 112 11.42 2.00 -2.68
C ALA A 112 10.91 0.58 -2.46
N ALA A 113 10.78 0.14 -1.20
CA ALA A 113 10.22 -1.16 -0.86
C ALA A 113 8.76 -1.28 -1.30
N TRP A 114 7.91 -0.29 -1.00
CA TRP A 114 6.52 -0.30 -1.42
C TRP A 114 6.37 -0.34 -2.95
N GLN A 115 7.14 0.47 -3.69
CA GLN A 115 7.14 0.44 -5.15
C GLN A 115 7.59 -0.92 -5.71
N ALA A 116 8.60 -1.52 -5.11
CA ALA A 116 9.08 -2.85 -5.50
C ALA A 116 7.99 -3.92 -5.30
N GLU A 117 7.30 -3.91 -4.15
CA GLU A 117 6.24 -4.88 -3.87
C GLU A 117 5.02 -4.67 -4.79
N MET A 118 4.64 -3.44 -5.10
CA MET A 118 3.60 -3.17 -6.12
C MET A 118 4.01 -3.71 -7.50
N ALA A 119 5.28 -3.58 -7.88
CA ALA A 119 5.78 -4.12 -9.15
C ALA A 119 5.75 -5.66 -9.15
N HIS A 120 6.08 -6.31 -8.02
CA HIS A 120 5.92 -7.76 -7.86
C HIS A 120 4.45 -8.18 -7.98
N ALA A 121 3.55 -7.51 -7.26
CA ALA A 121 2.11 -7.79 -7.29
C ALA A 121 1.54 -7.73 -8.72
N ARG A 122 1.88 -6.67 -9.47
CA ARG A 122 1.45 -6.53 -10.87
C ARG A 122 1.97 -7.66 -11.76
N ARG A 123 3.22 -8.11 -11.59
CA ARG A 123 3.77 -9.25 -12.36
C ARG A 123 3.06 -10.55 -12.01
N ILE A 124 2.82 -10.81 -10.73
CA ILE A 124 2.12 -12.01 -10.27
C ILE A 124 0.68 -12.02 -10.79
N GLU A 125 -0.04 -10.91 -10.64
CA GLU A 125 -1.41 -10.76 -11.16
C GLU A 125 -1.48 -10.98 -12.67
N ALA A 126 -0.55 -10.39 -13.43
CA ALA A 126 -0.51 -10.53 -14.88
C ALA A 126 -0.15 -11.91 -15.36
N ALA A 127 0.61 -12.69 -14.59
CA ALA A 127 1.00 -14.07 -14.91
C ALA A 127 -0.10 -15.08 -14.63
N ALA A 128 -1.04 -14.77 -13.74
CA ALA A 128 -2.15 -15.67 -13.39
C ALA A 128 -3.15 -15.78 -14.56
N ALA A 129 -3.45 -17.03 -14.97
CA ALA A 129 -4.36 -17.29 -16.08
C ALA A 129 -5.81 -16.89 -15.76
N SER A 130 -6.22 -16.98 -14.48
CA SER A 130 -7.57 -16.69 -14.03
C SER A 130 -7.57 -15.98 -12.68
N LEU A 131 -8.60 -15.16 -12.43
CA LEU A 131 -8.90 -14.63 -11.11
C LEU A 131 -9.38 -15.70 -10.12
N ASP A 132 -9.75 -16.89 -10.63
CA ASP A 132 -10.20 -18.04 -9.84
C ASP A 132 -9.04 -18.94 -9.40
N GLU A 133 -7.79 -18.69 -9.86
CA GLU A 133 -6.64 -19.38 -9.32
C GLU A 133 -6.53 -19.17 -7.81
N THR A 134 -6.26 -20.24 -7.08
CA THR A 134 -6.22 -20.25 -5.61
C THR A 134 -4.84 -20.56 -5.08
N ALA A 135 -4.60 -20.12 -3.86
CA ALA A 135 -3.45 -20.48 -3.05
C ALA A 135 -3.86 -20.63 -1.59
N TRP A 136 -3.15 -21.47 -0.85
CA TRP A 136 -3.40 -21.66 0.58
C TRP A 136 -2.99 -20.44 1.38
N SER A 137 -3.90 -19.89 2.16
CA SER A 137 -3.63 -18.80 3.10
C SER A 137 -3.55 -19.34 4.54
N PRO A 138 -2.36 -19.34 5.16
CA PRO A 138 -2.22 -19.72 6.57
C PRO A 138 -3.01 -18.80 7.51
N ARG A 139 -3.19 -17.53 7.13
CA ARG A 139 -3.94 -16.55 7.92
C ARG A 139 -5.43 -16.89 8.05
N TRP A 140 -6.01 -17.41 6.96
CA TRP A 140 -7.44 -17.72 6.92
C TRP A 140 -7.71 -19.23 6.98
N GLU A 141 -6.66 -20.04 7.03
CA GLU A 141 -6.74 -21.50 7.02
C GLU A 141 -7.64 -22.01 5.88
N ALA A 142 -7.51 -21.39 4.71
CA ALA A 142 -8.36 -21.65 3.55
C ALA A 142 -7.64 -21.38 2.23
N GLU A 143 -8.14 -22.00 1.16
CA GLU A 143 -7.81 -21.61 -0.22
C GLU A 143 -8.40 -20.22 -0.51
N VAL A 144 -7.57 -19.31 -1.02
CA VAL A 144 -7.97 -17.95 -1.37
C VAL A 144 -7.72 -17.71 -2.84
N SER A 145 -8.70 -17.18 -3.55
CA SER A 145 -8.55 -16.85 -4.96
C SER A 145 -7.79 -15.53 -5.17
N LEU A 146 -7.17 -15.35 -6.33
CA LEU A 146 -6.57 -14.06 -6.72
C LEU A 146 -7.59 -12.92 -6.63
N ARG A 147 -8.84 -13.17 -7.05
CA ARG A 147 -9.96 -12.23 -6.89
C ARG A 147 -10.12 -11.78 -5.45
N ALA A 148 -10.17 -12.71 -4.51
CA ALA A 148 -10.33 -12.39 -3.09
C ALA A 148 -9.15 -11.59 -2.55
N ILE A 149 -7.92 -11.90 -2.97
CA ILE A 149 -6.71 -11.16 -2.63
C ILE A 149 -6.81 -9.71 -3.15
N MET A 150 -7.13 -9.51 -4.42
CA MET A 150 -7.26 -8.17 -5.00
C MET A 150 -8.35 -7.34 -4.31
N LEU A 151 -9.51 -7.93 -4.03
CA LEU A 151 -10.58 -7.27 -3.26
C LEU A 151 -10.12 -6.91 -1.85
N HIS A 152 -9.40 -7.80 -1.19
CA HIS A 152 -8.86 -7.53 0.14
C HIS A 152 -7.90 -6.32 0.13
N LEU A 153 -6.99 -6.26 -0.85
CA LEU A 153 -6.08 -5.13 -0.97
C LEU A 153 -6.82 -3.81 -1.29
N ILE A 154 -7.83 -3.86 -2.16
CA ILE A 154 -8.67 -2.68 -2.45
C ILE A 154 -9.32 -2.15 -1.17
N HIS A 155 -9.89 -3.03 -0.34
CA HIS A 155 -10.50 -2.65 0.95
C HIS A 155 -9.46 -2.07 1.92
N ASP A 156 -8.29 -2.69 2.01
CA ASP A 156 -7.23 -2.26 2.91
C ASP A 156 -6.67 -0.89 2.50
N TYR A 157 -6.37 -0.71 1.21
CA TYR A 157 -5.98 0.59 0.68
C TYR A 157 -7.07 1.66 0.86
N ALA A 158 -8.34 1.35 0.59
CA ALA A 158 -9.44 2.31 0.75
C ALA A 158 -9.55 2.78 2.19
N ARG A 159 -9.47 1.85 3.16
CA ARG A 159 -9.44 2.15 4.60
C ARG A 159 -8.26 3.05 4.95
N HIS A 160 -7.05 2.69 4.51
CA HIS A 160 -5.84 3.44 4.84
C HIS A 160 -5.73 4.77 4.10
N ASN A 161 -6.32 4.92 2.93
CA ASN A 161 -6.45 6.21 2.26
C ASN A 161 -7.35 7.16 3.05
N GLY A 162 -8.44 6.67 3.66
CA GLY A 162 -9.24 7.47 4.59
C GLY A 162 -8.45 7.91 5.84
N HIS A 163 -7.58 7.05 6.39
CA HIS A 163 -6.65 7.45 7.44
C HIS A 163 -5.65 8.50 6.92
N ALA A 164 -5.10 8.31 5.71
CA ALA A 164 -4.16 9.24 5.10
C ALA A 164 -4.77 10.62 4.85
N ASP A 165 -6.07 10.72 4.56
CA ASP A 165 -6.78 11.99 4.42
C ASP A 165 -6.70 12.81 5.71
N LEU A 166 -7.06 12.20 6.84
CA LEU A 166 -7.02 12.86 8.15
C LEU A 166 -5.59 13.17 8.61
N LEU A 167 -4.65 12.25 8.37
CA LEU A 167 -3.25 12.47 8.69
C LEU A 167 -2.68 13.63 7.88
N ARG A 168 -2.97 13.71 6.59
CA ARG A 168 -2.51 14.78 5.71
C ARG A 168 -3.05 16.13 6.14
N GLU A 169 -4.35 16.22 6.42
CA GLU A 169 -4.97 17.43 6.91
C GLU A 169 -4.34 17.91 8.22
N GLY A 170 -4.04 17.00 9.14
CA GLY A 170 -3.37 17.31 10.40
C GLY A 170 -1.91 17.75 10.26
N VAL A 171 -1.21 17.35 9.19
CA VAL A 171 0.19 17.71 8.93
C VAL A 171 0.35 19.11 8.35
N ASP A 172 -0.45 19.46 7.34
CA ASP A 172 -0.27 20.71 6.59
C ASP A 172 -1.58 21.42 6.20
N GLY A 173 -2.73 20.90 6.66
CA GLY A 173 -4.04 21.46 6.36
C GLY A 173 -4.56 21.12 4.96
N ALA A 174 -3.84 20.31 4.17
CA ALA A 174 -4.28 19.93 2.84
C ALA A 174 -5.44 18.92 2.94
N VAL A 175 -6.61 19.37 2.51
CA VAL A 175 -7.78 18.52 2.29
C VAL A 175 -7.81 18.12 0.83
N GLY A 176 -8.20 16.91 0.55
CA GLY A 176 -8.21 16.57 -0.82
C GLY A 176 -8.87 15.24 -1.14
N VAL A 177 -9.20 15.12 -2.34
CA VAL A 177 -9.83 13.98 -3.01
C VAL A 177 -8.82 12.97 -3.51
#